data_b519d1a5520eabdd089d0def2ba7dcc3
#
_entry.id   b519d1a5520eabdd089d0def2ba7dcc3
#
_cell.length_a   1.000
_cell.length_b   1.000
_cell.length_c   1.000
_cell.angle_alpha   90.00
_cell.angle_beta   90.00
_cell.angle_gamma   90.00
#
_symmetry.space_group_name_H-M   'P 1'
#
loop_
_entity.id
_entity.type
_entity.pdbx_description
1 polymer ?
#
loop_
_entity_poly.entity_id
_entity_poly.type
_entity_poly.pdbx_seq_one_letter_code
_entity_poly.pdbx_strand_id
1 'polypeptide(L)'
;MSIIKKIGSEDQNWVLTDEQKEEYNSILNISGNGIMGYIEIPSIKVSLPIYHGIDEAVLQIAVGHIEGSSLPVGGENSHCVISGHRGLPSAKLFTNLDQLKEGDIFMMRVLDETLTYEVDQIRIVEPEDLSNIGIVEGEDLCTLVTCTPYGVNSHRLLVRGHRIENIDASSIRVTADALQIDPVIVAPVVAAPILLLLLIVLLVRYRKR
;
A
#
# COMPACT_ATOMS: atom_id res chain seq x y z
N MET A 1 1.03 20.24 15.28
CA MET A 1 -0.43 20.15 15.44
C MET A 1 -1.21 21.17 14.57
N SER A 2 -0.56 21.96 13.71
CA SER A 2 -1.22 22.98 12.87
C SER A 2 -1.49 22.52 11.42
N ILE A 3 -0.82 21.51 10.91
CA ILE A 3 -1.03 20.98 9.54
C ILE A 3 -2.39 20.28 9.42
N ILE A 4 -2.80 19.54 10.45
CA ILE A 4 -4.06 18.76 10.46
C ILE A 4 -5.31 19.65 10.37
N LYS A 5 -5.25 20.92 10.78
CA LYS A 5 -6.41 21.83 10.82
C LYS A 5 -6.66 22.65 9.54
N LYS A 6 -5.75 22.64 8.55
CA LYS A 6 -5.87 23.48 7.35
C LYS A 6 -6.46 22.78 6.11
N ILE A 7 -6.67 21.48 6.17
CA ILE A 7 -7.10 20.66 5.02
C ILE A 7 -8.65 20.55 4.90
N GLY A 8 -9.40 21.31 5.67
CA GLY A 8 -10.87 21.26 5.68
C GLY A 8 -11.62 22.49 5.14
N SER A 9 -10.96 23.42 4.43
CA SER A 9 -11.61 24.58 3.84
C SER A 9 -11.63 24.50 2.30
N GLU A 10 -12.59 25.17 1.66
CA GLU A 10 -12.82 25.18 0.21
C GLU A 10 -11.61 25.56 -0.67
N ASP A 11 -10.49 25.99 -0.07
CA ASP A 11 -9.21 26.26 -0.71
C ASP A 11 -8.17 25.16 -0.43
N GLN A 12 -8.48 23.90 -0.76
CA GLN A 12 -7.54 22.77 -0.61
C GLN A 12 -6.37 22.91 -1.57
N ASN A 13 -5.28 23.51 -1.09
CA ASN A 13 -4.02 23.49 -1.82
C ASN A 13 -3.26 22.20 -1.44
N TRP A 14 -3.35 21.19 -2.29
CA TRP A 14 -2.65 19.90 -2.16
C TRP A 14 -1.12 20.02 -2.36
N VAL A 15 -0.63 21.23 -2.63
CA VAL A 15 0.79 21.51 -2.80
C VAL A 15 1.34 22.07 -1.49
N LEU A 16 2.16 21.28 -0.81
CA LEU A 16 2.87 21.72 0.40
C LEU A 16 4.01 22.68 0.03
N THR A 17 4.27 23.66 0.90
CA THR A 17 5.52 24.44 0.85
C THR A 17 6.71 23.57 1.26
N ASP A 18 7.94 23.97 0.93
CA ASP A 18 9.14 23.22 1.30
C ASP A 18 9.24 22.98 2.82
N GLU A 19 8.90 24.00 3.63
CA GLU A 19 8.88 23.89 5.10
C GLU A 19 7.82 22.90 5.60
N GLN A 20 6.62 22.91 4.99
CA GLN A 20 5.56 21.93 5.31
C GLN A 20 5.94 20.52 4.91
N LYS A 21 6.69 20.38 3.81
CA LYS A 21 7.18 19.09 3.34
C LYS A 21 8.26 18.52 4.25
N GLU A 22 9.17 19.35 4.76
CA GLU A 22 10.15 18.94 5.77
C GLU A 22 9.47 18.49 7.07
N GLU A 23 8.50 19.28 7.56
CA GLU A 23 7.71 18.91 8.73
C GLU A 23 6.97 17.58 8.50
N TYR A 24 6.27 17.42 7.37
CA TYR A 24 5.58 16.20 6.98
C TYR A 24 6.51 14.98 6.98
N ASN A 25 7.68 15.07 6.37
CA ASN A 25 8.64 13.98 6.29
C ASN A 25 9.26 13.60 7.64
N SER A 26 9.17 14.46 8.65
CA SER A 26 9.63 14.20 10.00
C SER A 26 8.60 13.48 10.87
N ILE A 27 7.30 13.65 10.57
CA ILE A 27 6.20 13.09 11.35
C ILE A 27 6.05 11.59 11.02
N LEU A 28 5.88 10.74 12.05
CA LEU A 28 5.75 9.27 11.92
C LEU A 28 6.96 8.56 11.28
N ASN A 29 8.10 9.23 11.14
CA ASN A 29 9.32 8.67 10.56
C ASN A 29 10.28 8.15 11.66
N ILE A 30 9.80 7.23 12.50
CA ILE A 30 10.54 6.76 13.69
C ILE A 30 11.84 6.05 13.32
N SER A 31 11.81 5.25 12.26
CA SER A 31 12.96 4.46 11.80
C SER A 31 13.88 5.22 10.85
N GLY A 32 13.54 6.46 10.48
CA GLY A 32 14.31 7.27 9.54
C GLY A 32 14.32 6.75 8.08
N ASN A 33 13.48 5.75 7.78
CA ASN A 33 13.41 5.12 6.45
C ASN A 33 12.15 5.52 5.67
N GLY A 34 11.36 6.45 6.18
CA GLY A 34 10.14 6.97 5.54
C GLY A 34 8.88 6.12 5.74
N ILE A 35 8.92 5.04 6.50
CA ILE A 35 7.74 4.23 6.80
C ILE A 35 6.93 4.90 7.92
N MET A 36 5.64 5.19 7.63
CA MET A 36 4.67 5.77 8.57
C MET A 36 3.90 4.69 9.34
N GLY A 37 3.70 3.53 8.71
CA GLY A 37 2.90 2.42 9.24
C GLY A 37 2.73 1.32 8.21
N TYR A 38 1.73 0.48 8.43
CA TYR A 38 1.39 -0.66 7.55
C TYR A 38 -0.10 -0.68 7.27
N ILE A 39 -0.47 -1.14 6.06
CA ILE A 39 -1.84 -1.42 5.69
C ILE A 39 -2.05 -2.93 5.52
N GLU A 40 -3.15 -3.45 6.03
CA GLU A 40 -3.59 -4.84 5.88
C GLU A 40 -5.00 -4.86 5.28
N ILE A 41 -5.21 -5.64 4.21
CA ILE A 41 -6.51 -5.84 3.55
C ILE A 41 -6.73 -7.35 3.42
N PRO A 42 -7.40 -7.99 4.38
CA PRO A 42 -7.50 -9.45 4.48
C PRO A 42 -8.16 -10.11 3.28
N SER A 43 -9.26 -9.55 2.76
CA SER A 43 -10.04 -10.12 1.67
C SER A 43 -9.25 -10.31 0.38
N ILE A 44 -8.23 -9.46 0.14
CA ILE A 44 -7.35 -9.54 -1.04
C ILE A 44 -5.89 -9.90 -0.69
N LYS A 45 -5.64 -10.28 0.57
CA LYS A 45 -4.34 -10.72 1.11
C LYS A 45 -3.23 -9.68 0.87
N VAL A 46 -3.49 -8.42 1.19
CA VAL A 46 -2.53 -7.33 1.15
C VAL A 46 -2.00 -7.05 2.54
N SER A 47 -0.68 -6.93 2.68
CA SER A 47 0.03 -6.44 3.85
C SER A 47 1.26 -5.68 3.36
N LEU A 48 1.24 -4.34 3.44
CA LEU A 48 2.23 -3.45 2.81
C LEU A 48 2.62 -2.32 3.75
N PRO A 49 3.88 -1.86 3.71
CA PRO A 49 4.27 -0.63 4.39
C PRO A 49 3.67 0.59 3.69
N ILE A 50 3.32 1.59 4.49
CA ILE A 50 2.89 2.92 4.06
C ILE A 50 4.07 3.86 4.19
N TYR A 51 4.52 4.44 3.10
CA TYR A 51 5.59 5.43 3.08
C TYR A 51 5.05 6.86 2.99
N HIS A 52 5.90 7.82 3.34
CA HIS A 52 5.66 9.23 3.02
C HIS A 52 5.68 9.43 1.51
N GLY A 53 4.72 10.22 1.01
CA GLY A 53 4.65 10.60 -0.40
C GLY A 53 4.31 9.46 -1.34
N ILE A 54 4.18 9.81 -2.61
CA ILE A 54 3.84 8.91 -3.70
C ILE A 54 4.87 8.96 -4.83
N ASP A 55 6.13 9.21 -4.48
CA ASP A 55 7.21 9.20 -5.44
C ASP A 55 7.34 7.83 -6.10
N GLU A 56 7.79 7.81 -7.35
CA GLU A 56 7.92 6.58 -8.14
C GLU A 56 8.72 5.50 -7.40
N ALA A 57 9.80 5.88 -6.70
CA ALA A 57 10.63 4.96 -5.93
C ALA A 57 9.84 4.24 -4.82
N VAL A 58 8.89 4.94 -4.17
CA VAL A 58 7.99 4.37 -3.16
C VAL A 58 6.98 3.44 -3.83
N LEU A 59 6.30 3.92 -4.86
CA LEU A 59 5.21 3.18 -5.50
C LEU A 59 5.66 1.92 -6.24
N GLN A 60 6.95 1.77 -6.56
CA GLN A 60 7.53 0.54 -7.11
C GLN A 60 7.59 -0.61 -6.10
N ILE A 61 7.63 -0.34 -4.80
CA ILE A 61 7.87 -1.35 -3.76
C ILE A 61 6.76 -1.42 -2.70
N ALA A 62 5.95 -0.37 -2.55
CA ALA A 62 5.02 -0.20 -1.44
C ALA A 62 3.81 0.66 -1.83
N VAL A 63 3.06 1.09 -0.82
CA VAL A 63 2.04 2.13 -0.96
C VAL A 63 2.52 3.41 -0.30
N GLY A 64 2.02 4.55 -0.79
CA GLY A 64 2.39 5.87 -0.31
C GLY A 64 1.21 6.65 0.22
N HIS A 65 1.45 7.43 1.27
CA HIS A 65 0.50 8.41 1.79
C HIS A 65 0.52 9.66 0.91
N ILE A 66 -0.64 10.11 0.46
CA ILE A 66 -0.73 11.31 -0.38
C ILE A 66 -0.52 12.55 0.50
N GLU A 67 0.54 13.30 0.20
CA GLU A 67 0.85 14.59 0.82
C GLU A 67 -0.36 15.54 0.71
N GLY A 68 -0.69 16.23 1.79
CA GLY A 68 -1.84 17.13 1.85
C GLY A 68 -3.13 16.47 2.34
N SER A 69 -3.25 15.14 2.35
CA SER A 69 -4.34 14.43 3.05
C SER A 69 -4.04 14.33 4.56
N SER A 70 -5.05 13.94 5.35
CA SER A 70 -4.86 13.73 6.79
C SER A 70 -3.86 12.60 7.05
N LEU A 71 -3.00 12.77 8.06
CA LEU A 71 -2.06 11.72 8.47
C LEU A 71 -2.81 10.41 8.82
N PRO A 72 -2.17 9.24 8.67
CA PRO A 72 -2.81 7.94 8.89
C PRO A 72 -2.95 7.60 10.40
N VAL A 73 -3.40 8.55 11.19
CA VAL A 73 -3.59 8.41 12.64
C VAL A 73 -5.06 8.41 13.07
N GLY A 74 -5.98 8.52 12.11
CA GLY A 74 -7.42 8.59 12.35
C GLY A 74 -7.86 9.86 13.09
N GLY A 75 -9.12 9.87 13.52
CA GLY A 75 -9.74 10.94 14.28
C GLY A 75 -10.86 11.65 13.52
N GLU A 76 -11.80 12.22 14.24
CA GLU A 76 -12.89 13.00 13.67
C GLU A 76 -12.37 14.14 12.79
N ASN A 77 -13.06 14.42 11.71
CA ASN A 77 -12.69 15.44 10.72
C ASN A 77 -11.32 15.12 10.06
N SER A 78 -11.08 13.85 9.77
CA SER A 78 -9.90 13.41 9.04
C SER A 78 -10.24 12.58 7.81
N HIS A 79 -9.42 12.68 6.77
CA HIS A 79 -9.51 11.86 5.57
C HIS A 79 -8.09 11.53 5.09
N CYS A 80 -7.63 10.34 5.43
CA CYS A 80 -6.34 9.82 4.99
C CYS A 80 -6.46 9.24 3.58
N VAL A 81 -5.46 9.45 2.73
CA VAL A 81 -5.45 8.91 1.37
C VAL A 81 -4.15 8.14 1.11
N ILE A 82 -4.31 6.85 0.77
CA ILE A 82 -3.19 5.94 0.50
C ILE A 82 -3.25 5.51 -0.96
N SER A 83 -2.16 5.72 -1.69
CA SER A 83 -2.03 5.34 -3.10
C SER A 83 -1.09 4.17 -3.30
N GLY A 84 -1.42 3.30 -4.24
CA GLY A 84 -0.58 2.18 -4.62
C GLY A 84 -0.73 1.82 -6.09
N HIS A 85 0.34 1.33 -6.69
CA HIS A 85 0.32 0.88 -8.08
C HIS A 85 -0.55 -0.36 -8.29
N ARG A 86 -1.02 -0.50 -9.51
CA ARG A 86 -1.73 -1.66 -10.02
C ARG A 86 -0.99 -2.23 -11.23
N GLY A 87 -0.84 -3.57 -11.26
CA GLY A 87 -0.31 -4.25 -12.44
C GLY A 87 1.20 -4.19 -12.63
N LEU A 88 1.96 -3.94 -11.56
CA LEU A 88 3.42 -4.08 -11.62
C LEU A 88 3.80 -5.57 -11.76
N PRO A 89 4.71 -5.92 -12.68
CA PRO A 89 5.19 -7.31 -12.80
C PRO A 89 5.92 -7.82 -11.56
N SER A 90 6.54 -6.91 -10.80
CA SER A 90 7.39 -7.21 -9.63
C SER A 90 6.62 -7.31 -8.33
N ALA A 91 5.42 -6.70 -8.21
CA ALA A 91 4.69 -6.62 -6.96
C ALA A 91 3.18 -6.52 -7.18
N LYS A 92 2.40 -7.21 -6.34
CA LYS A 92 0.93 -7.16 -6.42
C LYS A 92 0.36 -5.82 -5.97
N LEU A 93 0.91 -5.22 -4.94
CA LEU A 93 0.45 -3.96 -4.32
C LEU A 93 -1.09 -3.86 -4.30
N PHE A 94 -1.67 -2.84 -4.92
CA PHE A 94 -3.11 -2.64 -5.05
C PHE A 94 -3.73 -3.25 -6.32
N THR A 95 -3.08 -4.26 -6.92
CA THR A 95 -3.57 -4.91 -8.15
C THR A 95 -5.00 -5.45 -8.02
N ASN A 96 -5.34 -5.99 -6.86
CA ASN A 96 -6.65 -6.59 -6.60
C ASN A 96 -7.62 -5.66 -5.84
N LEU A 97 -7.34 -4.37 -5.76
CA LEU A 97 -8.19 -3.42 -5.04
C LEU A 97 -9.64 -3.37 -5.59
N ASP A 98 -9.81 -3.67 -6.88
CA ASP A 98 -11.10 -3.76 -7.55
C ASP A 98 -11.97 -4.98 -7.14
N GLN A 99 -11.43 -5.89 -6.35
CA GLN A 99 -12.17 -7.03 -5.80
C GLN A 99 -12.87 -6.69 -4.48
N LEU A 100 -12.53 -5.55 -3.86
CA LEU A 100 -13.19 -5.08 -2.64
C LEU A 100 -14.64 -4.69 -2.91
N LYS A 101 -15.47 -4.88 -1.89
CA LYS A 101 -16.89 -4.55 -1.87
C LYS A 101 -17.21 -3.73 -0.63
N GLU A 102 -18.33 -3.02 -0.66
CA GLU A 102 -18.88 -2.40 0.53
C GLU A 102 -19.11 -3.45 1.62
N GLY A 103 -18.70 -3.13 2.86
CA GLY A 103 -18.66 -4.03 3.99
C GLY A 103 -17.36 -4.83 4.16
N ASP A 104 -16.43 -4.82 3.18
CA ASP A 104 -15.08 -5.35 3.39
C ASP A 104 -14.30 -4.45 4.34
N ILE A 105 -13.34 -5.03 5.06
CA ILE A 105 -12.53 -4.28 6.01
C ILE A 105 -11.07 -4.19 5.58
N PHE A 106 -10.44 -3.07 5.95
CA PHE A 106 -9.00 -2.92 5.94
C PHE A 106 -8.51 -2.23 7.21
N MET A 107 -7.25 -2.43 7.54
CA MET A 107 -6.66 -1.92 8.77
C MET A 107 -5.37 -1.16 8.47
N MET A 108 -5.15 -0.08 9.18
CA MET A 108 -3.84 0.58 9.25
C MET A 108 -3.25 0.37 10.63
N ARG A 109 -1.97 0.01 10.68
CA ARG A 109 -1.18 -0.08 11.91
C ARG A 109 -0.16 1.04 11.91
N VAL A 110 -0.33 1.97 12.82
CA VAL A 110 0.51 3.15 12.92
C VAL A 110 0.91 3.32 14.39
N LEU A 111 2.21 3.35 14.65
CA LEU A 111 2.74 3.26 16.03
C LEU A 111 2.21 2.00 16.72
N ASP A 112 1.63 2.16 17.90
CA ASP A 112 1.05 1.07 18.69
C ASP A 112 -0.46 0.90 18.47
N GLU A 113 -1.05 1.64 17.52
CA GLU A 113 -2.48 1.64 17.27
C GLU A 113 -2.85 0.89 15.99
N THR A 114 -4.03 0.25 16.03
CA THR A 114 -4.69 -0.33 14.88
C THR A 114 -5.93 0.50 14.57
N LEU A 115 -6.06 0.93 13.35
CA LEU A 115 -7.18 1.71 12.84
C LEU A 115 -7.94 0.83 11.85
N THR A 116 -9.16 0.40 12.19
CA THR A 116 -9.99 -0.44 11.34
C THR A 116 -11.03 0.39 10.60
N TYR A 117 -11.12 0.16 9.30
CA TYR A 117 -12.06 0.84 8.41
C TYR A 117 -12.92 -0.18 7.68
N GLU A 118 -14.23 0.09 7.56
CA GLU A 118 -15.15 -0.67 6.73
C GLU A 118 -15.43 0.10 5.44
N VAL A 119 -15.32 -0.59 4.30
CA VAL A 119 -15.55 0.00 2.98
C VAL A 119 -17.01 0.44 2.85
N ASP A 120 -17.23 1.72 2.62
CA ASP A 120 -18.55 2.34 2.48
C ASP A 120 -18.82 2.94 1.10
N GLN A 121 -17.75 3.14 0.30
CA GLN A 121 -17.90 3.73 -1.02
C GLN A 121 -16.82 3.24 -1.98
N ILE A 122 -17.21 2.89 -3.22
CA ILE A 122 -16.29 2.55 -4.31
C ILE A 122 -16.67 3.42 -5.51
N ARG A 123 -15.67 4.17 -6.05
CA ARG A 123 -15.87 5.06 -7.20
C ARG A 123 -14.73 4.94 -8.21
N ILE A 124 -15.08 5.21 -9.47
CA ILE A 124 -14.11 5.41 -10.55
C ILE A 124 -14.23 6.86 -10.98
N VAL A 125 -13.11 7.58 -10.95
CA VAL A 125 -13.05 9.02 -11.22
C VAL A 125 -11.93 9.34 -12.21
N GLU A 126 -11.98 10.54 -12.80
CA GLU A 126 -10.85 11.07 -13.57
C GLU A 126 -9.64 11.31 -12.67
N PRO A 127 -8.41 11.27 -13.21
CA PRO A 127 -7.19 11.42 -12.40
C PRO A 127 -7.09 12.71 -11.59
N GLU A 128 -7.68 13.79 -12.08
CA GLU A 128 -7.67 15.12 -11.48
C GLU A 128 -8.87 15.39 -10.57
N ASP A 129 -9.84 14.46 -10.48
CA ASP A 129 -11.02 14.64 -9.65
C ASP A 129 -10.72 14.31 -8.17
N LEU A 130 -10.54 15.36 -7.37
CA LEU A 130 -10.28 15.28 -5.93
C LEU A 130 -11.55 15.41 -5.07
N SER A 131 -12.73 15.53 -5.67
CA SER A 131 -13.98 15.82 -4.95
C SER A 131 -14.40 14.76 -3.94
N ASN A 132 -13.88 13.53 -4.09
CA ASN A 132 -14.24 12.38 -3.27
C ASN A 132 -13.23 12.06 -2.15
N ILE A 133 -12.18 12.87 -1.99
CA ILE A 133 -11.11 12.65 -0.99
C ILE A 133 -10.97 13.82 0.00
N GLY A 134 -11.94 14.73 0.01
CA GLY A 134 -12.02 15.83 0.97
C GLY A 134 -12.46 15.36 2.35
N ILE A 135 -12.13 16.16 3.38
CA ILE A 135 -12.58 15.93 4.76
C ILE A 135 -14.10 16.12 4.84
N VAL A 136 -14.76 15.22 5.54
CA VAL A 136 -16.17 15.31 5.89
C VAL A 136 -16.29 15.57 7.38
N GLU A 137 -17.12 16.56 7.76
CA GLU A 137 -17.30 16.94 9.17
C GLU A 137 -17.86 15.79 9.99
N GLY A 138 -17.24 15.51 11.13
CA GLY A 138 -17.60 14.42 12.04
C GLY A 138 -17.09 13.03 11.64
N GLU A 139 -16.52 12.87 10.43
CA GLU A 139 -16.10 11.56 9.93
C GLU A 139 -14.59 11.33 10.10
N ASP A 140 -14.24 10.06 10.30
CA ASP A 140 -12.87 9.53 10.22
C ASP A 140 -12.81 8.58 9.01
N LEU A 141 -12.22 9.07 7.91
CA LEU A 141 -12.22 8.41 6.62
C LEU A 141 -10.81 8.03 6.17
N CYS A 142 -10.73 6.92 5.44
CA CYS A 142 -9.53 6.54 4.70
C CYS A 142 -9.90 6.07 3.30
N THR A 143 -9.24 6.62 2.27
CA THR A 143 -9.44 6.22 0.87
C THR A 143 -8.19 5.57 0.30
N LEU A 144 -8.36 4.36 -0.26
CA LEU A 144 -7.34 3.64 -1.01
C LEU A 144 -7.49 3.98 -2.49
N VAL A 145 -6.38 4.34 -3.15
CA VAL A 145 -6.37 4.82 -4.53
C VAL A 145 -5.47 3.95 -5.40
N THR A 146 -5.96 3.56 -6.56
CA THR A 146 -5.14 2.91 -7.59
C THR A 146 -5.59 3.28 -8.98
N CYS A 147 -4.78 2.97 -10.00
CA CYS A 147 -5.13 3.18 -11.40
C CYS A 147 -6.14 2.14 -11.91
N THR A 148 -7.02 2.56 -12.82
CA THR A 148 -8.02 1.69 -13.46
C THR A 148 -8.35 2.22 -14.87
N PRO A 149 -8.84 1.38 -15.84
CA PRO A 149 -8.79 -0.08 -15.86
C PRO A 149 -7.37 -0.63 -15.89
N TYR A 150 -7.22 -1.92 -15.52
CA TYR A 150 -5.92 -2.59 -15.54
C TYR A 150 -5.20 -2.45 -16.89
N GLY A 151 -3.95 -1.99 -16.87
CA GLY A 151 -3.11 -1.80 -18.06
C GLY A 151 -3.43 -0.56 -18.91
N VAL A 152 -4.62 0.06 -18.75
CA VAL A 152 -5.00 1.32 -19.43
C VAL A 152 -4.70 2.53 -18.55
N ASN A 153 -5.05 2.45 -17.27
CA ASN A 153 -4.72 3.45 -16.22
C ASN A 153 -5.29 4.86 -16.47
N SER A 154 -6.38 4.96 -17.25
CA SER A 154 -6.98 6.24 -17.63
C SER A 154 -7.74 6.91 -16.49
N HIS A 155 -8.18 6.16 -15.50
CA HIS A 155 -8.97 6.65 -14.35
C HIS A 155 -8.31 6.25 -13.03
N ARG A 156 -8.93 6.65 -11.92
CA ARG A 156 -8.57 6.21 -10.57
C ARG A 156 -9.73 5.46 -9.96
N LEU A 157 -9.42 4.31 -9.35
CA LEU A 157 -10.32 3.57 -8.48
C LEU A 157 -10.10 4.09 -7.06
N LEU A 158 -11.17 4.57 -6.44
CA LEU A 158 -11.23 5.01 -5.06
C LEU A 158 -12.04 4.00 -4.27
N VAL A 159 -11.45 3.44 -3.22
CA VAL A 159 -12.12 2.57 -2.24
C VAL A 159 -12.03 3.27 -0.90
N ARG A 160 -13.15 3.89 -0.46
CA ARG A 160 -13.24 4.62 0.80
C ARG A 160 -13.77 3.71 1.90
N GLY A 161 -13.22 3.84 3.09
CA GLY A 161 -13.78 3.28 4.30
C GLY A 161 -13.96 4.33 5.38
N HIS A 162 -14.97 4.14 6.21
CA HIS A 162 -15.19 4.87 7.45
C HIS A 162 -14.65 4.07 8.64
N ARG A 163 -14.28 4.79 9.69
CA ARG A 163 -13.72 4.20 10.91
C ARG A 163 -14.75 3.36 11.64
N ILE A 164 -14.38 2.15 12.06
CA ILE A 164 -15.18 1.29 12.93
C ILE A 164 -14.39 0.89 14.18
N GLU A 165 -15.05 0.32 15.19
CA GLU A 165 -14.37 -0.26 16.34
C GLU A 165 -13.41 -1.36 15.91
N ASN A 166 -12.26 -1.43 16.57
CA ASN A 166 -11.25 -2.43 16.23
C ASN A 166 -11.80 -3.83 16.49
N ILE A 167 -11.80 -4.66 15.45
CA ILE A 167 -12.10 -6.07 15.57
C ILE A 167 -10.87 -6.77 16.17
N ASP A 168 -11.08 -7.70 17.10
CA ASP A 168 -9.99 -8.45 17.74
C ASP A 168 -9.03 -9.02 16.67
N ALA A 169 -7.85 -8.41 16.59
CA ALA A 169 -6.83 -8.72 15.57
C ALA A 169 -6.28 -10.16 15.67
N SER A 170 -6.65 -10.90 16.71
CA SER A 170 -6.28 -12.32 16.85
C SER A 170 -6.94 -13.22 15.81
N SER A 171 -8.06 -12.80 15.21
CA SER A 171 -8.83 -13.55 14.22
C SER A 171 -8.44 -13.23 12.76
N ILE A 172 -7.69 -12.14 12.52
CA ILE A 172 -7.42 -11.64 11.17
C ILE A 172 -5.90 -11.42 11.01
N ARG A 173 -5.10 -12.47 11.17
CA ARG A 173 -3.69 -12.39 10.73
C ARG A 173 -3.62 -12.71 9.25
N VAL A 174 -3.44 -11.70 8.42
CA VAL A 174 -2.91 -11.88 7.06
C VAL A 174 -1.46 -12.32 7.23
N THR A 175 -1.21 -13.61 7.09
CA THR A 175 0.16 -14.05 6.83
C THR A 175 0.54 -13.42 5.50
N ALA A 176 1.52 -12.51 5.54
CA ALA A 176 2.15 -12.04 4.32
C ALA A 176 2.66 -13.29 3.59
N ASP A 177 1.94 -13.72 2.55
CA ASP A 177 2.42 -14.68 1.57
C ASP A 177 3.48 -13.98 0.68
N ALA A 178 4.51 -13.43 1.31
CA ALA A 178 5.80 -13.41 0.68
C ALA A 178 6.17 -14.89 0.57
N LEU A 179 6.07 -15.45 -0.64
CA LEU A 179 6.77 -16.67 -0.99
C LEU A 179 8.26 -16.39 -0.75
N GLN A 180 8.68 -16.50 0.50
CA GLN A 180 10.09 -16.68 0.82
C GLN A 180 10.43 -18.05 0.26
N ILE A 181 10.82 -18.03 -1.00
CA ILE A 181 11.43 -19.20 -1.62
C ILE A 181 12.72 -19.42 -0.83
N ASP A 182 12.66 -20.38 0.10
CA ASP A 182 13.78 -20.69 0.96
C ASP A 182 15.00 -21.00 0.07
N PRO A 183 16.09 -20.21 0.14
CA PRO A 183 17.27 -20.40 -0.69
C PRO A 183 17.85 -21.81 -0.55
N VAL A 184 17.59 -22.48 0.61
CA VAL A 184 18.00 -23.85 0.89
C VAL A 184 17.27 -24.85 0.00
N ILE A 185 16.06 -24.54 -0.47
CA ILE A 185 15.30 -25.41 -1.40
C ILE A 185 15.64 -25.10 -2.85
N VAL A 186 15.82 -23.82 -3.19
CA VAL A 186 16.10 -23.40 -4.57
C VAL A 186 17.50 -23.79 -5.02
N ALA A 187 18.49 -23.64 -4.14
CA ALA A 187 19.88 -23.92 -4.48
C ALA A 187 20.09 -25.37 -4.98
N PRO A 188 19.63 -26.43 -4.30
CA PRO A 188 19.77 -27.80 -4.79
C PRO A 188 18.92 -28.10 -6.04
N VAL A 189 17.72 -27.52 -6.17
CA VAL A 189 16.85 -27.73 -7.35
C VAL A 189 17.47 -27.15 -8.62
N VAL A 190 18.19 -26.03 -8.53
CA VAL A 190 18.89 -25.44 -9.67
C VAL A 190 20.24 -26.08 -9.89
N ALA A 191 20.99 -26.40 -8.82
CA ALA A 191 22.33 -26.97 -8.93
C ALA A 191 22.34 -28.43 -9.45
N ALA A 192 21.36 -29.26 -9.07
CA ALA A 192 21.30 -30.65 -9.46
C ALA A 192 21.27 -30.88 -10.98
N PRO A 193 20.40 -30.23 -11.80
CA PRO A 193 20.40 -30.39 -13.24
C PRO A 193 21.70 -29.88 -13.90
N ILE A 194 22.31 -28.79 -13.36
CA ILE A 194 23.55 -28.25 -13.87
C ILE A 194 24.70 -29.25 -13.65
N LEU A 195 24.81 -29.81 -12.45
CA LEU A 195 25.81 -30.80 -12.09
C LEU A 195 25.64 -32.08 -12.91
N LEU A 196 24.37 -32.52 -13.13
CA LEU A 196 24.11 -33.68 -13.98
C LEU A 196 24.55 -33.46 -15.42
N LEU A 197 24.27 -32.29 -15.96
CA LEU A 197 24.65 -31.92 -17.33
C LEU A 197 26.21 -31.85 -17.46
N LEU A 198 26.89 -31.29 -16.47
CA LEU A 198 28.36 -31.28 -16.42
C LEU A 198 28.95 -32.69 -16.34
N LEU A 199 28.32 -33.56 -15.53
CA LEU A 199 28.73 -34.96 -15.41
C LEU A 199 28.58 -35.72 -16.76
N ILE A 200 27.47 -35.54 -17.45
CA ILE A 200 27.23 -36.13 -18.76
C ILE A 200 28.25 -35.66 -19.78
N VAL A 201 28.53 -34.35 -19.83
CA VAL A 201 29.56 -33.78 -20.73
C VAL A 201 30.94 -34.36 -20.43
N LEU A 202 31.31 -34.49 -19.15
CA LEU A 202 32.56 -35.10 -18.72
C LEU A 202 32.67 -36.56 -19.13
N LEU A 203 31.62 -37.37 -18.92
CA LEU A 203 31.56 -38.78 -19.30
C LEU A 203 31.66 -38.97 -20.82
N VAL A 204 30.96 -38.14 -21.60
CA VAL A 204 31.07 -38.17 -23.08
C VAL A 204 32.44 -37.78 -23.57
N ARG A 205 33.08 -36.80 -22.94
CA ARG A 205 34.47 -36.39 -23.28
C ARG A 205 35.51 -37.45 -22.91
N TYR A 206 35.31 -38.13 -21.77
CA TYR A 206 36.21 -39.20 -21.33
C TYR A 206 36.08 -40.46 -22.18
N ARG A 207 34.89 -40.77 -22.70
CA ARG A 207 34.63 -41.91 -23.58
C ARG A 207 35.15 -41.74 -25.03
N LYS A 208 35.46 -40.47 -25.41
CA LYS A 208 36.04 -40.14 -26.72
C LYS A 208 37.57 -40.03 -26.73
N ARG A 209 38.21 -40.26 -25.58
CA ARG A 209 39.67 -40.41 -25.45
C ARG A 209 40.00 -41.90 -25.26
#